data_0e9da4f9c0c65692b0017e479abc449f
#
_entry.id   0e9da4f9c0c65692b0017e479abc449f
#
_cell.length_a   1.000
_cell.length_b   1.000
_cell.length_c   1.000
_cell.angle_alpha   90.00
_cell.angle_beta   90.00
_cell.angle_gamma   90.00
#
_symmetry.space_group_name_H-M   'P 1'
#
loop_
_entity.id
_entity.type
_entity.pdbx_description
1 polymer ?
#
loop_
_entity_poly.entity_id
_entity_poly.type
_entity_poly.pdbx_seq_one_letter_code
_entity_poly.pdbx_strand_id
1 'polypeptide(L)'
;MRIEKLQQAYDIEPVLVHFPLHPETPAEGRDMTTFYAERGIDPEAAYARMKGLMDKEGLPYSRRSHTYNSRLAQELGKWADTQPGGYTIHDAFYRAYFVGAQNIGDTEVMIDVVKSVGLDTEAARDVLKERRFKDAVDAS
;
A
#
# COMPACT_ATOMS: atom_id res chain seq x y z
N MET A 1 -8.26 10.85 -6.04
CA MET A 1 -8.50 9.55 -6.75
C MET A 1 -9.89 9.54 -7.41
N ARG A 2 -10.20 8.49 -8.23
CA ARG A 2 -11.52 8.40 -8.89
C ARG A 2 -12.66 8.25 -7.89
N ILE A 3 -12.45 7.48 -6.82
CA ILE A 3 -13.45 7.29 -5.75
C ILE A 3 -13.76 8.60 -5.03
N GLU A 4 -12.77 9.42 -4.75
CA GLU A 4 -12.98 10.76 -4.14
C GLU A 4 -13.81 11.67 -5.03
N LYS A 5 -13.62 11.60 -6.35
CA LYS A 5 -14.47 12.32 -7.31
C LYS A 5 -15.92 11.82 -7.28
N LEU A 6 -16.12 10.49 -7.13
CA LEU A 6 -17.46 9.92 -6.98
C LEU A 6 -18.12 10.33 -5.66
N GLN A 7 -17.36 10.38 -4.56
CA GLN A 7 -17.88 10.85 -3.26
C GLN A 7 -18.31 12.33 -3.28
N GLN A 8 -17.70 13.15 -4.13
CA GLN A 8 -18.12 14.54 -4.33
C GLN A 8 -19.44 14.67 -5.09
N ALA A 9 -19.75 13.71 -5.95
CA ALA A 9 -20.91 13.74 -6.84
C ALA A 9 -22.09 12.88 -6.32
N TYR A 10 -21.82 11.88 -5.50
CA TYR A 10 -22.78 10.89 -5.03
C TYR A 10 -22.61 10.63 -3.54
N ASP A 11 -23.72 10.31 -2.86
CA ASP A 11 -23.72 9.85 -1.46
C ASP A 11 -23.30 8.38 -1.41
N ILE A 12 -22.01 8.16 -1.32
CA ILE A 12 -21.39 6.81 -1.24
C ILE A 12 -20.40 6.74 -0.08
N GLU A 13 -20.38 5.62 0.62
CA GLU A 13 -19.42 5.28 1.64
C GLU A 13 -18.54 4.11 1.14
N PRO A 14 -17.24 4.36 0.83
CA PRO A 14 -16.36 3.29 0.42
C PRO A 14 -16.02 2.36 1.58
N VAL A 15 -16.13 1.06 1.34
CA VAL A 15 -15.65 0.03 2.26
C VAL A 15 -14.36 -0.57 1.70
N LEU A 16 -13.28 -0.48 2.48
CA LEU A 16 -11.99 -1.01 2.07
C LEU A 16 -11.90 -2.51 2.37
N VAL A 17 -11.62 -3.28 1.33
CA VAL A 17 -11.37 -4.72 1.41
C VAL A 17 -9.91 -4.97 1.09
N HIS A 18 -9.18 -5.59 2.01
CA HIS A 18 -7.77 -5.87 1.86
C HIS A 18 -7.57 -7.22 1.18
N PHE A 19 -6.78 -7.23 0.10
CA PHE A 19 -6.51 -8.44 -0.66
C PHE A 19 -5.02 -8.53 -1.02
N PRO A 20 -4.22 -9.36 -0.32
CA PRO A 20 -2.82 -9.56 -0.66
C PRO A 20 -2.69 -10.36 -1.96
N LEU A 21 -2.21 -9.71 -3.02
CA LEU A 21 -2.06 -10.31 -4.34
C LEU A 21 -0.87 -11.29 -4.42
N HIS A 22 0.20 -10.99 -3.71
CA HIS A 22 1.46 -11.72 -3.75
C HIS A 22 1.99 -11.97 -2.34
N PRO A 23 1.31 -12.82 -1.54
CA PRO A 23 1.73 -13.11 -0.15
C PRO A 23 3.05 -13.89 -0.09
N GLU A 24 3.47 -14.51 -1.19
CA GLU A 24 4.73 -15.23 -1.35
C GLU A 24 5.95 -14.33 -1.55
N THR A 25 5.77 -13.03 -1.73
CA THR A 25 6.89 -12.09 -1.92
C THR A 25 7.76 -12.05 -0.67
N PRO A 26 9.09 -12.26 -0.78
CA PRO A 26 9.97 -12.22 0.38
C PRO A 26 10.08 -10.82 1.00
N ALA A 27 10.58 -10.75 2.24
CA ALA A 27 10.66 -9.50 3.00
C ALA A 27 11.55 -8.43 2.34
N GLU A 28 12.62 -8.85 1.66
CA GLU A 28 13.51 -7.98 0.88
C GLU A 28 12.89 -7.50 -0.43
N GLY A 29 11.74 -8.05 -0.80
CA GLY A 29 11.07 -7.78 -2.06
C GLY A 29 11.58 -8.62 -3.23
N ARG A 30 11.01 -8.38 -4.41
CA ARG A 30 11.44 -8.98 -5.68
C ARG A 30 11.87 -7.87 -6.62
N ASP A 31 13.00 -8.10 -7.31
CA ASP A 31 13.47 -7.21 -8.37
C ASP A 31 12.43 -7.13 -9.50
N MET A 32 12.09 -5.93 -9.91
CA MET A 32 11.06 -5.70 -10.94
C MET A 32 11.50 -6.17 -12.33
N THR A 33 12.79 -6.11 -12.62
CA THR A 33 13.34 -6.59 -13.90
C THR A 33 13.12 -8.08 -14.05
N THR A 34 13.46 -8.86 -13.00
CA THR A 34 13.21 -10.30 -12.95
C THR A 34 11.72 -10.61 -13.00
N PHE A 35 10.92 -9.89 -12.22
CA PHE A 35 9.47 -10.06 -12.16
C PHE A 35 8.79 -9.87 -13.52
N TYR A 36 9.20 -8.86 -14.29
CA TYR A 36 8.67 -8.61 -15.62
C TYR A 36 9.22 -9.58 -16.66
N ALA A 37 10.50 -9.97 -16.56
CA ALA A 37 11.11 -10.94 -17.47
C ALA A 37 10.39 -12.29 -17.42
N GLU A 38 10.04 -12.79 -16.24
CA GLU A 38 9.28 -14.03 -16.05
C GLU A 38 7.89 -14.00 -16.72
N ARG A 39 7.34 -12.80 -16.94
CA ARG A 39 6.02 -12.58 -17.56
C ARG A 39 6.08 -12.12 -19.01
N GLY A 40 7.28 -12.00 -19.58
CA GLY A 40 7.48 -11.50 -20.94
C GLY A 40 7.04 -10.03 -21.12
N ILE A 41 7.10 -9.23 -20.06
CA ILE A 41 6.71 -7.82 -20.07
C ILE A 41 7.96 -6.94 -20.14
N ASP A 42 7.97 -5.96 -21.04
CA ASP A 42 9.00 -4.92 -21.09
C ASP A 42 8.80 -3.94 -19.92
N PRO A 43 9.77 -3.82 -19.00
CA PRO A 43 9.67 -2.94 -17.83
C PRO A 43 9.48 -1.47 -18.20
N GLU A 44 10.14 -1.00 -19.26
CA GLU A 44 10.07 0.39 -19.70
C GLU A 44 8.68 0.72 -20.28
N ALA A 45 8.14 -0.16 -21.11
CA ALA A 45 6.80 -0.01 -21.64
C ALA A 45 5.73 -0.06 -20.54
N ALA A 46 5.89 -0.95 -19.56
CA ALA A 46 4.99 -1.06 -18.41
C ALA A 46 5.02 0.22 -17.56
N TYR A 47 6.20 0.75 -17.28
CA TYR A 47 6.36 2.00 -16.54
C TYR A 47 5.72 3.18 -17.28
N ALA A 48 6.04 3.35 -18.57
CA ALA A 48 5.53 4.45 -19.39
C ALA A 48 4.00 4.44 -19.45
N ARG A 49 3.41 3.25 -19.63
CA ARG A 49 1.95 3.07 -19.64
C ARG A 49 1.32 3.49 -18.30
N MET A 50 1.85 3.00 -17.19
CA MET A 50 1.33 3.31 -15.86
C MET A 50 1.51 4.79 -15.53
N LYS A 51 2.68 5.36 -15.83
CA LYS A 51 2.95 6.79 -15.64
C LYS A 51 1.95 7.66 -16.39
N GLY A 52 1.66 7.33 -17.65
CA GLY A 52 0.67 8.05 -18.45
C GLY A 52 -0.74 7.99 -17.88
N LEU A 53 -1.14 6.84 -17.32
CA LEU A 53 -2.44 6.70 -16.64
C LEU A 53 -2.51 7.51 -15.35
N MET A 54 -1.44 7.49 -14.55
CA MET A 54 -1.37 8.25 -13.29
C MET A 54 -1.36 9.76 -13.54
N ASP A 55 -0.64 10.23 -14.56
CA ASP A 55 -0.60 11.64 -14.95
C ASP A 55 -1.99 12.15 -15.36
N LYS A 56 -2.78 11.35 -16.09
CA LYS A 56 -4.17 11.68 -16.44
C LYS A 56 -5.08 11.85 -15.22
N GLU A 57 -4.83 11.11 -14.16
CA GLU A 57 -5.58 11.19 -12.91
C GLU A 57 -4.99 12.22 -11.92
N GLY A 58 -3.87 12.87 -12.26
CA GLY A 58 -3.17 13.80 -11.38
C GLY A 58 -2.54 13.13 -10.17
N LEU A 59 -2.18 11.85 -10.29
CA LEU A 59 -1.57 11.07 -9.21
C LEU A 59 -0.05 11.01 -9.36
N PRO A 60 0.70 11.21 -8.28
CA PRO A 60 2.15 11.03 -8.31
C PRO A 60 2.49 9.54 -8.49
N TYR A 61 3.49 9.27 -9.32
CA TYR A 61 3.98 7.93 -9.59
C TYR A 61 5.45 7.98 -9.97
N SER A 62 6.27 7.16 -9.34
CA SER A 62 7.71 7.09 -9.61
C SER A 62 8.16 5.68 -10.00
N ARG A 63 9.38 5.59 -10.52
CA ARG A 63 9.99 4.31 -10.88
C ARG A 63 10.39 3.57 -9.60
N ARG A 64 10.08 2.27 -9.56
CA ARG A 64 10.48 1.38 -8.47
C ARG A 64 11.41 0.29 -9.02
N SER A 65 12.41 -0.08 -8.23
CA SER A 65 13.32 -1.20 -8.54
C SER A 65 12.75 -2.55 -8.05
N HIS A 66 11.93 -2.54 -7.01
CA HIS A 66 11.40 -3.73 -6.36
C HIS A 66 9.88 -3.66 -6.17
N THR A 67 9.25 -4.83 -6.14
CA THR A 67 7.93 -5.02 -5.56
C THR A 67 8.08 -5.62 -4.16
N TYR A 68 7.30 -5.15 -3.20
CA TYR A 68 7.41 -5.56 -1.80
C TYR A 68 6.15 -6.26 -1.31
N ASN A 69 6.30 -7.06 -0.26
CA ASN A 69 5.17 -7.75 0.35
C ASN A 69 4.31 -6.74 1.13
N SER A 70 3.05 -6.61 0.73
CA SER A 70 2.10 -5.67 1.34
C SER A 70 1.28 -6.26 2.49
N ARG A 71 1.49 -7.52 2.85
CA ARG A 71 0.64 -8.23 3.81
C ARG A 71 0.57 -7.54 5.18
N LEU A 72 1.72 -7.21 5.78
CA LEU A 72 1.77 -6.53 7.06
C LEU A 72 1.22 -5.11 7.00
N ALA A 73 1.47 -4.39 5.91
CA ALA A 73 0.89 -3.08 5.69
C ALA A 73 -0.65 -3.12 5.59
N GLN A 74 -1.21 -4.18 5.01
CA GLN A 74 -2.66 -4.39 4.97
C GLN A 74 -3.25 -4.68 6.36
N GLU A 75 -2.57 -5.49 7.17
CA GLU A 75 -2.98 -5.73 8.56
C GLU A 75 -2.96 -4.44 9.38
N LEU A 76 -1.92 -3.63 9.19
CA LEU A 76 -1.81 -2.32 9.84
C LEU A 76 -2.87 -1.33 9.33
N GLY A 77 -3.19 -1.37 8.04
CA GLY A 77 -4.30 -0.60 7.47
C GLY A 77 -5.64 -0.97 8.08
N LYS A 78 -5.89 -2.26 8.26
CA LYS A 78 -7.10 -2.77 8.92
C LYS A 78 -7.22 -2.28 10.37
N TRP A 79 -6.10 -2.28 11.11
CA TRP A 79 -6.05 -1.68 12.44
C TRP A 79 -6.33 -0.17 12.39
N ALA A 80 -5.71 0.55 11.49
CA ALA A 80 -5.86 2.00 11.37
C ALA A 80 -7.31 2.39 11.07
N ASP A 81 -8.06 1.58 10.33
CA ASP A 81 -9.49 1.81 10.06
C ASP A 81 -10.34 1.80 11.35
N THR A 82 -9.84 1.20 12.44
CA THR A 82 -10.48 1.24 13.76
C THR A 82 -10.11 2.48 14.58
N GLN A 83 -9.18 3.31 14.10
CA GLN A 83 -8.67 4.47 14.82
C GLN A 83 -9.25 5.76 14.25
N PRO A 84 -9.51 6.79 15.09
CA PRO A 84 -9.93 8.10 14.60
C PRO A 84 -8.91 8.68 13.61
N GLY A 85 -9.37 9.06 12.41
CA GLY A 85 -8.50 9.59 11.36
C GLY A 85 -7.60 8.57 10.66
N GLY A 86 -7.73 7.28 10.98
CA GLY A 86 -6.87 6.22 10.47
C GLY A 86 -6.99 5.96 8.96
N TYR A 87 -8.09 6.38 8.34
CA TYR A 87 -8.29 6.23 6.89
C TYR A 87 -7.16 6.84 6.06
N THR A 88 -6.53 7.92 6.54
CA THR A 88 -5.44 8.60 5.83
C THR A 88 -4.18 7.75 5.65
N ILE A 89 -4.04 6.64 6.39
CA ILE A 89 -2.90 5.73 6.26
C ILE A 89 -2.83 5.08 4.87
N HIS A 90 -3.96 4.87 4.22
CA HIS A 90 -4.01 4.22 2.89
C HIS A 90 -3.32 5.07 1.82
N ASP A 91 -3.56 6.39 1.81
CA ASP A 91 -2.84 7.32 0.92
C ASP A 91 -1.36 7.42 1.31
N ALA A 92 -1.04 7.41 2.60
CA ALA A 92 0.33 7.46 3.07
C ALA A 92 1.13 6.20 2.66
N PHE A 93 0.55 5.00 2.74
CA PHE A 93 1.16 3.78 2.20
C PHE A 93 1.31 3.82 0.68
N TYR A 94 0.31 4.33 -0.03
CA TYR A 94 0.41 4.53 -1.48
C TYR A 94 1.63 5.40 -1.83
N ARG A 95 1.78 6.54 -1.16
CA ARG A 95 2.90 7.46 -1.39
C ARG A 95 4.25 6.86 -1.02
N ALA A 96 4.34 6.18 0.12
CA ALA A 96 5.57 5.49 0.52
C ALA A 96 6.02 4.46 -0.53
N TYR A 97 5.09 3.68 -1.04
CA TYR A 97 5.37 2.59 -1.97
C TYR A 97 5.54 3.06 -3.41
N PHE A 98 4.57 3.80 -3.96
CA PHE A 98 4.55 4.18 -5.39
C PHE A 98 5.30 5.47 -5.72
N VAL A 99 5.55 6.32 -4.74
CA VAL A 99 6.28 7.57 -4.92
C VAL A 99 7.65 7.51 -4.28
N GLY A 100 7.72 7.08 -3.02
CA GLY A 100 8.98 6.99 -2.26
C GLY A 100 9.78 5.72 -2.54
N ALA A 101 9.22 4.75 -3.26
CA ALA A 101 9.84 3.45 -3.54
C ALA A 101 10.34 2.71 -2.28
N GLN A 102 9.65 2.92 -1.15
CA GLN A 102 10.02 2.36 0.15
C GLN A 102 9.50 0.92 0.30
N ASN A 103 10.23 0.13 1.09
CA ASN A 103 9.81 -1.23 1.43
C ASN A 103 8.71 -1.19 2.50
N ILE A 104 7.45 -1.25 2.10
CA ILE A 104 6.29 -1.30 3.00
C ILE A 104 6.15 -2.63 3.75
N GLY A 105 6.99 -3.62 3.48
CA GLY A 105 7.14 -4.84 4.28
C GLY A 105 8.10 -4.67 5.45
N ASP A 106 8.87 -3.59 5.50
CA ASP A 106 9.78 -3.26 6.59
C ASP A 106 9.03 -2.59 7.75
N THR A 107 9.23 -3.10 8.97
CA THR A 107 8.52 -2.61 10.16
C THR A 107 8.81 -1.14 10.43
N GLU A 108 10.05 -0.68 10.31
CA GLU A 108 10.39 0.72 10.61
C GLU A 108 9.78 1.67 9.57
N VAL A 109 9.77 1.29 8.30
CA VAL A 109 9.08 2.06 7.24
C VAL A 109 7.58 2.17 7.55
N MET A 110 6.94 1.07 7.95
CA MET A 110 5.51 1.09 8.33
C MET A 110 5.25 1.99 9.54
N ILE A 111 6.13 1.96 10.55
CA ILE A 111 6.01 2.82 11.73
C ILE A 111 6.20 4.30 11.38
N ASP A 112 7.11 4.62 10.48
CA ASP A 112 7.26 6.00 9.96
C ASP A 112 6.00 6.48 9.24
N VAL A 113 5.36 5.61 8.47
CA VAL A 113 4.05 5.92 7.84
C VAL A 113 2.98 6.17 8.91
N VAL A 114 2.87 5.33 9.93
CA VAL A 114 1.94 5.50 11.06
C VAL A 114 2.16 6.85 11.74
N LYS A 115 3.41 7.19 12.02
CA LYS A 115 3.80 8.46 12.63
C LYS A 115 3.39 9.66 11.76
N SER A 116 3.57 9.55 10.45
CA SER A 116 3.27 10.63 9.50
C SER A 116 1.79 11.00 9.47
N VAL A 117 0.89 10.07 9.79
CA VAL A 117 -0.56 10.29 9.86
C VAL A 117 -1.07 10.52 11.28
N GLY A 118 -0.17 10.64 12.26
CA GLY A 118 -0.51 10.98 13.65
C GLY A 118 -1.12 9.86 14.48
N LEU A 119 -0.97 8.60 14.06
CA LEU A 119 -1.44 7.44 14.84
C LEU A 119 -0.38 7.00 15.86
N ASP A 120 -0.82 6.22 16.86
CA ASP A 120 0.03 5.69 17.93
C ASP A 120 1.00 4.63 17.40
N THR A 121 2.29 4.96 17.41
CA THR A 121 3.36 4.08 16.91
C THR A 121 3.61 2.88 17.79
N GLU A 122 3.44 2.98 19.12
CA GLU A 122 3.59 1.85 20.02
C GLU A 122 2.46 0.83 19.84
N ALA A 123 1.23 1.31 19.75
CA ALA A 123 0.08 0.45 19.43
C ALA A 123 0.26 -0.25 18.08
N ALA A 124 0.78 0.45 17.06
CA ALA A 124 1.06 -0.13 15.76
C ALA A 124 2.14 -1.23 15.83
N ARG A 125 3.21 -1.03 16.61
CA ARG A 125 4.24 -2.06 16.81
C ARG A 125 3.65 -3.32 17.46
N ASP A 126 2.81 -3.17 18.47
CA ASP A 126 2.14 -4.28 19.14
C ASP A 126 1.21 -5.04 18.17
N VAL A 127 0.45 -4.32 17.36
CA VAL A 127 -0.42 -4.91 16.34
C VAL A 127 0.37 -5.75 15.33
N LEU A 128 1.51 -5.26 14.86
CA LEU A 128 2.39 -5.98 13.94
C LEU A 128 3.04 -7.20 14.59
N LYS A 129 3.55 -7.04 15.82
CA LYS A 129 4.22 -8.11 16.56
C LYS A 129 3.28 -9.26 16.91
N GLU A 130 2.07 -8.93 17.34
CA GLU A 130 1.06 -9.92 17.75
C GLU A 130 0.20 -10.40 16.58
N ARG A 131 0.34 -9.81 15.39
CA ARG A 131 -0.45 -10.13 14.19
C ARG A 131 -1.97 -10.07 14.46
N ARG A 132 -2.42 -9.10 15.26
CA ARG A 132 -3.82 -9.02 15.75
C ARG A 132 -4.86 -8.92 14.63
N PHE A 133 -4.50 -8.36 13.48
CA PHE A 133 -5.41 -8.18 12.33
C PHE A 133 -5.18 -9.18 11.19
N LYS A 134 -4.38 -10.24 11.45
CA LYS A 134 -4.13 -11.30 10.47
C LYS A 134 -5.43 -11.93 9.98
N ASP A 135 -6.26 -12.40 10.90
CA ASP A 135 -7.52 -13.07 10.57
C ASP A 135 -8.53 -12.12 9.91
N ALA A 136 -8.50 -10.83 10.27
CA ALA A 136 -9.35 -9.81 9.66
C ALA A 136 -9.00 -9.56 8.18
N VAL A 137 -7.72 -9.66 7.81
CA VAL A 137 -7.29 -9.59 6.41
C VAL A 137 -7.59 -10.89 5.68
N ASP A 138 -7.38 -12.05 6.32
CA ASP A 138 -7.70 -13.36 5.73
C ASP A 138 -9.20 -13.52 5.43
N ALA A 139 -10.06 -12.88 6.21
CA ALA A 139 -11.53 -12.91 6.06
C ALA A 139 -12.07 -11.87 5.06
N SER A 140 -11.22 -10.99 4.56
CA SER A 140 -11.61 -9.92 3.61
C SER A 140 -11.72 -10.43 2.14
#